data_c613a45812d03c0f111a02cbbb943e5b
#
_entry.id   c613a45812d03c0f111a02cbbb943e5b
#
_cell.length_a   1.000
_cell.length_b   1.000
_cell.length_c   1.000
_cell.angle_alpha   90.00
_cell.angle_beta   90.00
_cell.angle_gamma   90.00
#
_symmetry.space_group_name_H-M   'P 1'
#
loop_
_entity.id
_entity.type
_entity.pdbx_description
1 polymer ?
#
loop_
_entity_poly.entity_id
_entity_poly.type
_entity_poly.pdbx_seq_one_letter_code
_entity_poly.pdbx_strand_id
1 'polypeptide(L)'
;MSQSVSNNTGSSEEKKQNFIVWFLLWFIRRPGMQFLFLLTAILLPAVALVFTVILPAITFEPIPVNEQRIHASDTLKTKTAEIPSEQVPFYIDLLNKEQKLSFLQNRLELARQDSIYLVLNLQDSLLDIEIKGLPVQRCKLLSVDASNRLKVAPHEDIQAWLGKPFTLKKEFATIPKVPMLIVDAPKDTNEAAKLPKKPMEPEKTAVFFTLMFDRNLVLLVEQAEAVVPEEEMLVAGYRQVNDSLFKRSFLEKVIQPMPSDLPVFIKVKMNEGDARSIYRSIPHAGVAKLLINPLNEIK
;
A
#
# COMPACT_ATOMS: atom_id res chain seq x y z
N MET A 1 -59.91 -26.43 29.67
CA MET A 1 -59.12 -27.36 28.84
C MET A 1 -57.87 -26.64 28.41
N SER A 2 -56.80 -26.82 29.13
CA SER A 2 -55.49 -26.26 28.80
C SER A 2 -54.54 -27.43 28.53
N GLN A 3 -54.06 -27.54 27.30
CA GLN A 3 -53.01 -28.50 26.92
C GLN A 3 -51.65 -27.85 27.06
N SER A 4 -50.81 -28.45 27.90
CA SER A 4 -49.42 -28.15 28.09
C SER A 4 -48.60 -28.73 26.93
N VAL A 5 -47.90 -27.87 26.20
CA VAL A 5 -46.88 -28.28 25.23
C VAL A 5 -45.55 -28.46 25.98
N SER A 6 -45.13 -29.71 26.08
CA SER A 6 -43.84 -30.12 26.67
C SER A 6 -42.71 -29.87 25.68
N ASN A 7 -41.75 -29.05 26.10
CA ASN A 7 -40.50 -28.75 25.37
C ASN A 7 -39.56 -29.97 25.40
N ASN A 8 -39.29 -30.51 24.23
CA ASN A 8 -38.42 -31.68 24.03
C ASN A 8 -37.06 -31.25 23.36
N THR A 9 -36.41 -30.22 23.89
CA THR A 9 -35.13 -29.73 23.38
C THR A 9 -33.91 -30.17 24.19
N GLY A 10 -34.08 -30.82 25.35
CA GLY A 10 -32.94 -31.18 26.24
C GLY A 10 -32.18 -32.46 25.86
N SER A 11 -32.73 -33.34 25.01
CA SER A 11 -32.15 -34.68 24.81
C SER A 11 -31.06 -34.79 23.76
N SER A 12 -30.87 -33.80 22.88
CA SER A 12 -29.87 -33.86 21.83
C SER A 12 -28.52 -33.27 22.26
N GLU A 13 -28.53 -32.29 23.14
CA GLU A 13 -27.27 -31.66 23.68
C GLU A 13 -26.62 -32.56 24.72
N GLU A 14 -27.38 -33.21 25.57
CA GLU A 14 -26.89 -34.18 26.56
C GLU A 14 -26.20 -35.38 25.90
N LYS A 15 -26.72 -35.88 24.79
CA LYS A 15 -26.08 -36.95 24.01
C LYS A 15 -24.77 -36.51 23.35
N LYS A 16 -24.66 -35.28 22.90
CA LYS A 16 -23.43 -34.76 22.32
C LYS A 16 -22.34 -34.54 23.38
N GLN A 17 -22.70 -34.02 24.55
CA GLN A 17 -21.76 -33.87 25.66
C GLN A 17 -21.23 -35.21 26.15
N ASN A 18 -22.10 -36.20 26.32
CA ASN A 18 -21.71 -37.54 26.74
C ASN A 18 -20.80 -38.24 25.71
N PHE A 19 -21.03 -38.02 24.41
CA PHE A 19 -20.18 -38.56 23.34
C PHE A 19 -18.77 -37.94 23.37
N ILE A 20 -18.67 -36.64 23.59
CA ILE A 20 -17.36 -35.92 23.68
C ILE A 20 -16.59 -36.39 24.89
N VAL A 21 -17.26 -36.52 26.05
CA VAL A 21 -16.60 -36.97 27.28
C VAL A 21 -16.17 -38.45 27.17
N TRP A 22 -16.99 -39.31 26.56
CA TRP A 22 -16.66 -40.72 26.31
C TRP A 22 -15.51 -40.85 25.32
N PHE A 23 -15.48 -40.03 24.24
CA PHE A 23 -14.39 -40.00 23.26
C PHE A 23 -13.09 -39.53 23.90
N LEU A 24 -13.11 -38.49 24.75
CA LEU A 24 -11.97 -37.99 25.50
C LEU A 24 -11.40 -39.07 26.47
N LEU A 25 -12.28 -39.75 27.21
CA LEU A 25 -11.87 -40.80 28.12
C LEU A 25 -11.31 -42.05 27.40
N TRP A 26 -11.88 -42.42 26.26
CA TRP A 26 -11.37 -43.51 25.42
C TRP A 26 -9.98 -43.13 24.83
N PHE A 27 -9.79 -41.88 24.47
CA PHE A 27 -8.56 -41.31 23.92
C PHE A 27 -7.45 -41.30 24.96
N ILE A 28 -7.75 -40.89 26.21
CA ILE A 28 -6.80 -40.84 27.32
C ILE A 28 -6.31 -42.25 27.74
N ARG A 29 -7.08 -43.27 27.47
CA ARG A 29 -6.78 -44.65 27.93
C ARG A 29 -5.83 -45.43 27.01
N ARG A 30 -5.47 -44.89 25.83
CA ARG A 30 -4.53 -45.55 24.91
C ARG A 30 -3.20 -44.78 24.80
N PRO A 31 -2.11 -45.27 25.41
CA PRO A 31 -0.83 -44.55 25.45
C PRO A 31 -0.22 -44.29 24.06
N GLY A 32 -0.46 -45.17 23.10
CA GLY A 32 0.01 -44.95 21.71
C GLY A 32 -0.68 -43.80 20.97
N MET A 33 -1.97 -43.55 21.26
CA MET A 33 -2.72 -42.42 20.68
C MET A 33 -2.39 -41.09 21.34
N GLN A 34 -2.05 -41.09 22.62
CA GLN A 34 -1.55 -39.92 23.34
C GLN A 34 -0.24 -39.42 22.72
N PHE A 35 0.65 -40.37 22.43
CA PHE A 35 1.93 -40.06 21.80
C PHE A 35 1.74 -39.49 20.39
N LEU A 36 0.84 -40.09 19.60
CA LEU A 36 0.51 -39.59 18.27
C LEU A 36 -0.10 -38.17 18.31
N PHE A 37 -0.98 -37.91 19.27
CA PHE A 37 -1.60 -36.59 19.45
C PHE A 37 -0.59 -35.54 19.91
N LEU A 38 0.30 -35.90 20.82
CA LEU A 38 1.37 -35.01 21.28
C LEU A 38 2.34 -34.71 20.16
N LEU A 39 2.65 -35.71 19.34
CA LEU A 39 3.49 -35.55 18.16
C LEU A 39 2.82 -34.65 17.11
N THR A 40 1.54 -34.81 16.82
CA THR A 40 0.79 -33.93 15.90
C THR A 40 0.62 -32.53 16.47
N ALA A 41 0.39 -32.38 17.77
CA ALA A 41 0.26 -31.10 18.45
C ALA A 41 1.58 -30.27 18.43
N ILE A 42 2.72 -30.93 18.39
CA ILE A 42 4.02 -30.27 18.24
C ILE A 42 4.38 -30.07 16.76
N LEU A 43 4.14 -31.08 15.92
CA LEU A 43 4.50 -31.05 14.51
C LEU A 43 3.70 -30.00 13.73
N LEU A 44 2.41 -29.88 14.01
CA LEU A 44 1.52 -28.96 13.28
C LEU A 44 1.89 -27.48 13.48
N PRO A 45 2.12 -26.96 14.70
CA PRO A 45 2.62 -25.61 14.89
C PRO A 45 4.08 -25.44 14.39
N ALA A 46 4.92 -26.46 14.47
CA ALA A 46 6.27 -26.39 13.91
C ALA A 46 6.24 -26.26 12.38
N VAL A 47 5.41 -27.03 11.69
CA VAL A 47 5.19 -26.91 10.26
C VAL A 47 4.56 -25.54 9.93
N ALA A 48 3.57 -25.08 10.70
CA ALA A 48 3.00 -23.76 10.51
C ALA A 48 4.06 -22.64 10.68
N LEU A 49 4.97 -22.77 11.64
CA LEU A 49 6.06 -21.83 11.87
C LEU A 49 7.07 -21.84 10.70
N VAL A 50 7.40 -23.01 10.16
CA VAL A 50 8.23 -23.11 8.96
C VAL A 50 7.57 -22.40 7.77
N PHE A 51 6.29 -22.63 7.52
CA PHE A 51 5.59 -22.05 6.39
C PHE A 51 5.28 -20.55 6.56
N THR A 52 5.06 -20.07 7.78
CA THR A 52 4.66 -18.67 8.02
C THR A 52 5.84 -17.75 8.32
N VAL A 53 6.94 -18.26 8.84
CA VAL A 53 8.09 -17.45 9.28
C VAL A 53 9.36 -17.80 8.50
N ILE A 54 9.73 -19.07 8.47
CA ILE A 54 11.04 -19.49 7.91
C ILE A 54 11.02 -19.45 6.38
N LEU A 55 10.01 -20.02 5.73
CA LEU A 55 9.91 -20.00 4.29
C LEU A 55 9.84 -18.57 3.71
N PRO A 56 8.98 -17.68 4.24
CA PRO A 56 8.96 -16.28 3.79
C PRO A 56 10.29 -15.55 4.02
N ALA A 57 11.01 -15.88 5.07
CA ALA A 57 12.31 -15.25 5.35
C ALA A 57 13.40 -15.70 4.38
N ILE A 58 13.35 -16.96 3.92
CA ILE A 58 14.32 -17.52 2.98
C ILE A 58 13.96 -17.19 1.51
N THR A 59 12.66 -17.15 1.19
CA THR A 59 12.15 -16.88 -0.17
C THR A 59 11.81 -15.40 -0.39
N PHE A 60 12.31 -14.51 0.48
CA PHE A 60 12.11 -13.07 0.32
C PHE A 60 12.78 -12.61 -0.96
N GLU A 61 12.04 -12.58 -2.06
CA GLU A 61 12.47 -11.88 -3.26
C GLU A 61 12.31 -10.38 -3.04
N PRO A 62 13.38 -9.62 -3.28
CA PRO A 62 13.34 -8.18 -3.18
C PRO A 62 12.35 -7.57 -4.20
N ILE A 63 12.09 -6.29 -4.05
CA ILE A 63 11.22 -5.50 -4.91
C ILE A 63 11.57 -5.76 -6.39
N PRO A 64 10.57 -5.96 -7.28
CA PRO A 64 10.84 -6.29 -8.68
C PRO A 64 11.68 -5.19 -9.35
N VAL A 65 12.92 -5.51 -9.63
CA VAL A 65 13.86 -4.66 -10.32
C VAL A 65 13.74 -4.94 -11.81
N ASN A 66 13.70 -3.89 -12.63
CA ASN A 66 13.59 -4.01 -14.08
C ASN A 66 14.83 -4.74 -14.63
N GLU A 67 14.62 -5.85 -15.36
CA GLU A 67 15.65 -6.82 -15.81
C GLU A 67 16.87 -6.19 -16.52
N GLN A 68 16.76 -4.99 -17.04
CA GLN A 68 17.85 -4.31 -17.75
C GLN A 68 19.05 -3.86 -16.87
N ARG A 69 18.92 -3.91 -15.52
CA ARG A 69 20.01 -3.58 -14.59
C ARG A 69 20.57 -4.79 -13.81
N ILE A 70 20.08 -6.00 -14.08
CA ILE A 70 20.52 -7.21 -13.37
C ILE A 70 22.03 -7.40 -13.46
N HIS A 71 22.65 -7.09 -14.60
CA HIS A 71 24.10 -7.25 -14.78
C HIS A 71 24.95 -6.28 -13.91
N ALA A 72 24.43 -5.08 -13.60
CA ALA A 72 25.15 -4.15 -12.71
C ALA A 72 24.92 -4.49 -11.23
N SER A 73 23.71 -4.97 -10.88
CA SER A 73 23.33 -5.37 -9.53
C SER A 73 24.04 -6.64 -9.06
N ASP A 74 24.24 -7.64 -9.94
CA ASP A 74 24.95 -8.88 -9.59
C ASP A 74 26.42 -8.63 -9.27
N THR A 75 27.05 -7.69 -9.97
CA THR A 75 28.44 -7.28 -9.67
C THR A 75 28.54 -6.57 -8.31
N LEU A 76 27.51 -5.81 -7.91
CA LEU A 76 27.45 -5.13 -6.62
C LEU A 76 27.13 -6.10 -5.46
N LYS A 77 26.20 -7.04 -5.64
CA LYS A 77 25.88 -8.06 -4.62
C LYS A 77 27.09 -8.92 -4.28
N THR A 78 27.90 -9.27 -5.26
CA THR A 78 29.13 -10.04 -5.04
C THR A 78 30.16 -9.20 -4.26
N LYS A 79 30.20 -7.86 -4.47
CA LYS A 79 31.10 -6.97 -3.72
C LYS A 79 30.65 -6.73 -2.28
N THR A 80 29.34 -6.66 -2.01
CA THR A 80 28.83 -6.40 -0.64
C THR A 80 29.17 -7.52 0.32
N ALA A 81 29.24 -8.79 -0.16
CA ALA A 81 29.65 -9.94 0.67
C ALA A 81 31.12 -9.90 1.11
N GLU A 82 31.96 -9.09 0.45
CA GLU A 82 33.41 -8.99 0.70
C GLU A 82 33.83 -7.67 1.37
N ILE A 83 32.89 -6.75 1.63
CA ILE A 83 33.20 -5.44 2.22
C ILE A 83 33.58 -5.61 3.70
N PRO A 84 34.79 -5.22 4.13
CA PRO A 84 35.15 -5.22 5.55
C PRO A 84 34.18 -4.34 6.37
N SER A 85 33.87 -4.75 7.59
CA SER A 85 32.89 -4.07 8.45
C SER A 85 33.18 -2.58 8.69
N GLU A 86 34.43 -2.17 8.64
CA GLU A 86 34.87 -0.77 8.75
C GLU A 86 34.49 0.10 7.54
N GLN A 87 34.26 -0.52 6.36
CA GLN A 87 33.90 0.20 5.13
C GLN A 87 32.40 0.27 4.87
N VAL A 88 31.60 -0.47 5.64
CA VAL A 88 30.14 -0.51 5.50
C VAL A 88 29.49 0.88 5.62
N PRO A 89 29.87 1.76 6.60
CA PRO A 89 29.29 3.10 6.68
C PRO A 89 29.57 3.97 5.46
N PHE A 90 30.77 3.86 4.90
CA PHE A 90 31.16 4.59 3.69
C PHE A 90 30.36 4.11 2.47
N TYR A 91 30.14 2.79 2.38
CA TYR A 91 29.34 2.21 1.31
C TYR A 91 27.88 2.65 1.36
N ILE A 92 27.27 2.68 2.55
CA ILE A 92 25.91 3.18 2.74
C ILE A 92 25.80 4.67 2.36
N ASP A 93 26.77 5.49 2.72
CA ASP A 93 26.81 6.91 2.35
C ASP A 93 26.92 7.09 0.82
N LEU A 94 27.71 6.25 0.16
CA LEU A 94 27.80 6.25 -1.30
C LEU A 94 26.46 5.91 -1.95
N LEU A 95 25.78 4.86 -1.47
CA LEU A 95 24.45 4.47 -1.97
C LEU A 95 23.42 5.60 -1.78
N ASN A 96 23.43 6.26 -0.63
CA ASN A 96 22.54 7.39 -0.37
C ASN A 96 22.81 8.56 -1.33
N LYS A 97 24.08 8.83 -1.66
CA LYS A 97 24.45 9.87 -2.62
C LYS A 97 24.05 9.51 -4.04
N GLU A 98 24.23 8.26 -4.45
CA GLU A 98 23.78 7.77 -5.76
C GLU A 98 22.26 7.83 -5.90
N GLN A 99 21.54 7.49 -4.84
CA GLN A 99 20.08 7.59 -4.81
C GLN A 99 19.60 9.04 -4.95
N LYS A 100 20.23 9.96 -4.21
CA LYS A 100 19.94 11.39 -4.33
C LYS A 100 20.26 11.93 -5.72
N LEU A 101 21.37 11.49 -6.32
CA LEU A 101 21.72 11.85 -7.69
C LEU A 101 20.67 11.35 -8.68
N SER A 102 20.28 10.09 -8.58
CA SER A 102 19.24 9.50 -9.43
C SER A 102 17.89 10.24 -9.29
N PHE A 103 17.50 10.58 -8.06
CA PHE A 103 16.31 11.39 -7.80
C PHE A 103 16.38 12.76 -8.50
N LEU A 104 17.49 13.47 -8.36
CA LEU A 104 17.67 14.79 -8.97
C LEU A 104 17.71 14.72 -10.50
N GLN A 105 18.35 13.70 -11.07
CA GLN A 105 18.35 13.47 -12.52
C GLN A 105 16.93 13.21 -13.06
N ASN A 106 16.17 12.34 -12.42
CA ASN A 106 14.79 12.07 -12.78
C ASN A 106 13.89 13.31 -12.65
N ARG A 107 14.09 14.11 -11.60
CA ARG A 107 13.38 15.39 -11.41
C ARG A 107 13.71 16.39 -12.51
N LEU A 108 14.99 16.47 -12.90
CA LEU A 108 15.42 17.33 -14.02
C LEU A 108 14.84 16.86 -15.35
N GLU A 109 14.75 15.55 -15.59
CA GLU A 109 14.14 15.00 -16.78
C GLU A 109 12.64 15.33 -16.85
N LEU A 110 11.91 15.18 -15.74
CA LEU A 110 10.50 15.57 -15.67
C LEU A 110 10.29 17.08 -15.79
N ALA A 111 11.21 17.88 -15.25
CA ALA A 111 11.17 19.34 -15.36
C ALA A 111 11.30 19.87 -16.80
N ARG A 112 11.91 19.08 -17.70
CA ARG A 112 11.99 19.40 -19.13
C ARG A 112 10.67 19.13 -19.88
N GLN A 113 9.79 18.34 -19.26
CA GLN A 113 8.47 18.01 -19.81
C GLN A 113 7.45 19.04 -19.32
N ASP A 114 6.50 19.40 -20.20
CA ASP A 114 5.42 20.33 -19.85
C ASP A 114 4.23 19.55 -19.25
N SER A 115 4.49 18.82 -18.20
CA SER A 115 3.49 17.95 -17.54
C SER A 115 3.53 18.12 -16.02
N ILE A 116 2.38 17.91 -15.43
CA ILE A 116 2.23 17.86 -13.95
C ILE A 116 2.72 16.50 -13.46
N TYR A 117 3.52 16.50 -12.39
CA TYR A 117 3.95 15.30 -11.71
C TYR A 117 3.95 15.47 -10.19
N LEU A 118 3.93 14.37 -9.49
CA LEU A 118 3.97 14.32 -8.03
C LEU A 118 5.39 14.06 -7.54
N VAL A 119 5.74 14.70 -6.44
CA VAL A 119 6.99 14.44 -5.69
C VAL A 119 6.63 14.12 -4.26
N LEU A 120 6.78 12.87 -3.88
CA LEU A 120 6.60 12.40 -2.50
C LEU A 120 7.93 12.46 -1.77
N ASN A 121 8.08 13.41 -0.88
CA ASN A 121 9.24 13.56 -0.01
C ASN A 121 8.94 12.94 1.35
N LEU A 122 9.42 11.71 1.55
CA LEU A 122 9.19 10.99 2.80
C LEU A 122 10.00 11.57 3.96
N GLN A 123 11.15 12.17 3.69
CA GLN A 123 12.02 12.77 4.69
C GLN A 123 11.37 14.00 5.35
N ASP A 124 10.78 14.87 4.53
CA ASP A 124 10.16 16.11 5.00
C ASP A 124 8.64 15.94 5.24
N SER A 125 8.10 14.75 4.99
CA SER A 125 6.67 14.45 5.06
C SER A 125 5.85 15.43 4.20
N LEU A 126 6.24 15.57 2.93
CA LEU A 126 5.60 16.45 1.96
C LEU A 126 5.18 15.66 0.71
N LEU A 127 4.05 16.07 0.14
CA LEU A 127 3.64 15.67 -1.20
C LEU A 127 3.43 16.92 -2.03
N ASP A 128 4.33 17.13 -2.99
CA ASP A 128 4.32 18.30 -3.86
C ASP A 128 3.73 17.95 -5.23
N ILE A 129 2.96 18.89 -5.79
CA ILE A 129 2.61 18.92 -7.20
C ILE A 129 3.59 19.85 -7.88
N GLU A 130 4.30 19.36 -8.87
CA GLU A 130 5.32 20.11 -9.60
C GLU A 130 4.99 20.24 -11.07
N ILE A 131 5.37 21.39 -11.65
CA ILE A 131 5.38 21.67 -13.08
C ILE A 131 6.75 22.30 -13.41
N LYS A 132 7.44 21.76 -14.40
CA LYS A 132 8.76 22.26 -14.82
C LYS A 132 9.80 22.39 -13.67
N GLY A 133 9.71 21.49 -12.70
CA GLY A 133 10.62 21.49 -11.54
C GLY A 133 10.26 22.47 -10.43
N LEU A 134 9.17 23.22 -10.57
CA LEU A 134 8.70 24.17 -9.57
C LEU A 134 7.49 23.59 -8.83
N PRO A 135 7.47 23.59 -7.51
CA PRO A 135 6.31 23.19 -6.73
C PRO A 135 5.18 24.23 -6.89
N VAL A 136 4.07 23.81 -7.50
CA VAL A 136 2.86 24.61 -7.63
C VAL A 136 2.00 24.52 -6.38
N GLN A 137 1.99 23.35 -5.78
CA GLN A 137 1.28 23.13 -4.51
C GLN A 137 2.13 22.21 -3.64
N ARG A 138 2.22 22.53 -2.36
CA ARG A 138 2.92 21.76 -1.35
C ARG A 138 1.95 21.34 -0.27
N CYS A 139 1.81 20.05 -0.06
CA CYS A 139 0.89 19.47 0.92
C CYS A 139 1.67 18.76 2.01
N LYS A 140 1.37 19.09 3.26
CA LYS A 140 1.98 18.45 4.41
C LYS A 140 1.31 17.13 4.72
N LEU A 141 2.09 16.08 4.87
CA LEU A 141 1.62 14.78 5.31
C LEU A 141 1.58 14.73 6.83
N LEU A 142 0.44 14.41 7.39
CA LEU A 142 0.24 14.28 8.84
C LEU A 142 0.68 12.91 9.35
N SER A 143 0.59 11.88 8.52
CA SER A 143 1.18 10.58 8.80
C SER A 143 1.59 9.90 7.51
N VAL A 144 2.65 9.10 7.61
CA VAL A 144 3.15 8.25 6.53
C VAL A 144 3.36 6.86 7.10
N ASP A 145 2.73 5.87 6.49
CA ASP A 145 2.93 4.46 6.82
C ASP A 145 3.34 3.70 5.57
N ALA A 146 4.55 3.18 5.60
CA ALA A 146 5.11 2.40 4.50
C ALA A 146 5.06 0.92 4.84
N SER A 147 4.78 0.08 3.85
CA SER A 147 4.74 -1.37 4.03
C SER A 147 6.07 -1.91 4.59
N ASN A 148 5.99 -2.96 5.40
CA ASN A 148 7.17 -3.61 5.97
C ASN A 148 8.18 -4.07 4.90
N ARG A 149 7.71 -4.31 3.69
CA ARG A 149 8.56 -4.68 2.56
C ARG A 149 9.59 -3.60 2.21
N LEU A 150 9.20 -2.31 2.28
CA LEU A 150 10.14 -1.19 2.12
C LEU A 150 11.11 -1.07 3.29
N LYS A 151 10.69 -1.46 4.50
CA LYS A 151 11.52 -1.36 5.71
C LYS A 151 12.61 -2.45 5.77
N VAL A 152 12.37 -3.60 5.13
CA VAL A 152 13.24 -4.78 5.22
C VAL A 152 14.06 -5.00 3.94
N ALA A 153 13.66 -4.37 2.81
CA ALA A 153 14.35 -4.53 1.54
C ALA A 153 15.79 -3.98 1.61
N PRO A 154 16.75 -4.66 0.95
CA PRO A 154 18.10 -4.16 0.82
C PRO A 154 18.14 -2.77 0.17
N HIS A 155 19.07 -1.91 0.60
CA HIS A 155 19.21 -0.55 0.07
C HIS A 155 19.39 -0.52 -1.45
N GLU A 156 20.14 -1.45 -2.00
CA GLU A 156 20.41 -1.57 -3.44
C GLU A 156 19.12 -1.83 -4.24
N ASP A 157 18.25 -2.71 -3.73
CA ASP A 157 16.99 -3.04 -4.37
C ASP A 157 16.02 -1.85 -4.31
N ILE A 158 15.97 -1.14 -3.19
CA ILE A 158 15.19 0.10 -3.06
C ILE A 158 15.70 1.16 -4.04
N GLN A 159 17.01 1.33 -4.13
CA GLN A 159 17.64 2.28 -5.05
C GLN A 159 17.29 1.96 -6.51
N ALA A 160 17.43 0.70 -6.92
CA ALA A 160 17.06 0.27 -8.25
C ALA A 160 15.56 0.45 -8.54
N TRP A 161 14.71 0.18 -7.57
CA TRP A 161 13.26 0.34 -7.66
C TRP A 161 12.85 1.82 -7.78
N LEU A 162 13.50 2.72 -7.03
CA LEU A 162 13.29 4.18 -7.08
C LEU A 162 14.02 4.86 -8.26
N GLY A 163 14.87 4.16 -8.97
CA GLY A 163 15.77 4.70 -9.99
C GLY A 163 15.09 5.37 -11.19
N LYS A 164 13.77 5.23 -11.35
CA LYS A 164 12.97 5.87 -12.41
C LYS A 164 11.66 6.40 -11.84
N PRO A 165 11.05 7.46 -12.45
CA PRO A 165 9.72 7.92 -12.08
C PRO A 165 8.69 6.81 -12.21
N PHE A 166 7.77 6.72 -11.27
CA PHE A 166 6.63 5.79 -11.35
C PHE A 166 5.56 6.35 -12.27
N THR A 167 4.95 5.49 -13.07
CA THR A 167 3.85 5.85 -13.97
C THR A 167 2.52 5.35 -13.41
N LEU A 168 1.55 6.23 -13.27
CA LEU A 168 0.20 5.87 -12.82
C LEU A 168 -0.46 4.93 -13.81
N LYS A 169 -0.93 3.77 -13.33
CA LYS A 169 -1.63 2.76 -14.15
C LYS A 169 -3.13 2.78 -13.95
N LYS A 170 -3.56 2.91 -12.68
CA LYS A 170 -4.98 2.94 -12.30
C LYS A 170 -5.18 3.89 -11.13
N GLU A 171 -6.34 4.46 -11.06
CA GLU A 171 -6.76 5.31 -9.97
C GLU A 171 -8.20 5.01 -9.57
N PHE A 172 -8.51 5.21 -8.30
CA PHE A 172 -9.86 5.09 -7.84
C PHE A 172 -10.06 5.92 -6.57
N ALA A 173 -11.19 6.59 -6.43
CA ALA A 173 -11.42 7.56 -5.38
C ALA A 173 -12.90 7.66 -4.98
N THR A 174 -13.15 8.27 -3.82
CA THR A 174 -14.49 8.62 -3.37
C THR A 174 -15.06 9.84 -4.08
N ILE A 175 -14.20 10.70 -4.65
CA ILE A 175 -14.60 11.91 -5.37
C ILE A 175 -14.33 11.77 -6.87
N PRO A 176 -15.16 12.38 -7.73
CA PRO A 176 -14.90 12.41 -9.16
C PRO A 176 -13.79 13.40 -9.52
N LYS A 177 -13.05 13.10 -10.60
CA LYS A 177 -12.22 14.10 -11.26
C LYS A 177 -13.13 15.05 -12.04
N VAL A 178 -13.13 16.30 -11.64
CA VAL A 178 -13.84 17.34 -12.40
C VAL A 178 -12.91 17.83 -13.49
N PRO A 179 -13.27 17.69 -14.79
CA PRO A 179 -12.44 18.20 -15.87
C PRO A 179 -12.32 19.73 -15.73
N MET A 180 -11.09 20.23 -15.86
CA MET A 180 -10.83 21.66 -15.88
C MET A 180 -11.41 22.23 -17.20
N LEU A 181 -12.51 22.94 -17.11
CA LEU A 181 -13.07 23.67 -18.27
C LEU A 181 -12.26 24.96 -18.42
N ILE A 182 -11.41 24.99 -19.44
CA ILE A 182 -10.79 26.24 -19.89
C ILE A 182 -11.86 27.00 -20.64
N VAL A 183 -12.36 28.06 -20.07
CA VAL A 183 -13.31 28.97 -20.70
C VAL A 183 -12.53 30.21 -21.06
N ASP A 184 -12.62 30.63 -22.32
CA ASP A 184 -12.05 31.90 -22.74
C ASP A 184 -12.62 33.06 -21.94
N ALA A 185 -11.80 34.05 -21.62
CA ALA A 185 -12.25 35.22 -20.90
C ALA A 185 -13.36 35.95 -21.71
N PRO A 186 -14.50 36.30 -21.05
CA PRO A 186 -15.59 36.96 -21.75
C PRO A 186 -15.13 38.31 -22.33
N LYS A 187 -15.52 38.60 -23.53
CA LYS A 187 -15.09 39.81 -24.27
C LYS A 187 -15.84 41.05 -23.78
N ASP A 188 -17.04 40.87 -23.26
CA ASP A 188 -17.83 41.95 -22.71
C ASP A 188 -18.68 41.53 -21.48
N THR A 189 -19.31 42.51 -20.82
CA THR A 189 -20.09 42.32 -19.61
C THR A 189 -21.37 41.50 -19.85
N ASN A 190 -21.92 41.51 -21.08
CA ASN A 190 -23.12 40.76 -21.40
C ASN A 190 -22.80 39.27 -21.63
N GLU A 191 -21.62 38.99 -22.15
CA GLU A 191 -21.11 37.62 -22.28
C GLU A 191 -20.74 37.01 -20.94
N ALA A 192 -20.14 37.83 -20.04
CA ALA A 192 -19.87 37.44 -18.65
C ALA A 192 -21.14 37.09 -17.85
N ALA A 193 -22.26 37.80 -18.10
CA ALA A 193 -23.54 37.53 -17.47
C ALA A 193 -24.21 36.23 -17.93
N LYS A 194 -23.87 35.74 -19.14
CA LYS A 194 -24.37 34.46 -19.72
C LYS A 194 -23.57 33.24 -19.33
N LEU A 195 -22.38 33.44 -18.78
CA LEU A 195 -21.60 32.30 -18.28
C LEU A 195 -22.36 31.62 -17.13
N PRO A 196 -22.52 30.32 -17.16
CA PRO A 196 -23.17 29.60 -16.08
C PRO A 196 -22.39 29.86 -14.80
N LYS A 197 -23.00 30.57 -13.87
CA LYS A 197 -22.51 30.70 -12.50
C LYS A 197 -22.58 29.29 -11.90
N LYS A 198 -21.54 28.50 -12.04
CA LYS A 198 -21.43 27.24 -11.28
C LYS A 198 -21.49 27.64 -9.81
N PRO A 199 -22.47 27.16 -9.07
CA PRO A 199 -22.41 27.27 -7.62
C PRO A 199 -21.16 26.47 -7.21
N MET A 200 -20.17 27.17 -6.75
CA MET A 200 -18.97 26.59 -6.19
C MET A 200 -19.30 26.24 -4.74
N GLU A 201 -20.31 25.37 -4.58
CA GLU A 201 -20.49 24.74 -3.28
C GLU A 201 -19.31 23.81 -3.08
N PRO A 202 -18.54 23.98 -2.00
CA PRO A 202 -17.53 23.01 -1.65
C PRO A 202 -18.26 21.69 -1.42
N GLU A 203 -18.07 20.75 -2.33
CA GLU A 203 -18.51 19.37 -2.11
C GLU A 203 -17.88 18.88 -0.80
N LYS A 204 -18.70 18.73 0.22
CA LYS A 204 -18.31 18.20 1.53
C LYS A 204 -18.22 16.68 1.46
N THR A 205 -17.54 16.13 0.48
CA THR A 205 -17.42 14.70 0.31
C THR A 205 -16.07 14.23 0.83
N ALA A 206 -16.07 13.26 1.71
CA ALA A 206 -14.85 12.67 2.27
C ALA A 206 -13.89 12.18 1.17
N VAL A 207 -12.61 12.51 1.30
CA VAL A 207 -11.61 12.31 0.26
C VAL A 207 -10.70 11.15 0.60
N PHE A 208 -10.91 10.05 -0.09
CA PHE A 208 -10.07 8.86 -0.05
C PHE A 208 -9.76 8.45 -1.47
N PHE A 209 -8.50 8.19 -1.78
CA PHE A 209 -8.15 7.70 -3.10
C PHE A 209 -6.93 6.78 -3.08
N THR A 210 -6.88 5.91 -4.07
CA THR A 210 -5.82 4.94 -4.32
C THR A 210 -5.24 5.20 -5.70
N LEU A 211 -3.92 5.36 -5.74
CA LEU A 211 -3.16 5.48 -6.98
C LEU A 211 -2.28 4.25 -7.12
N MET A 212 -2.49 3.50 -8.19
CA MET A 212 -1.73 2.29 -8.51
C MET A 212 -0.74 2.63 -9.62
N PHE A 213 0.54 2.53 -9.29
CA PHE A 213 1.63 2.81 -10.22
C PHE A 213 2.21 1.52 -10.81
N ASP A 214 3.11 1.67 -11.76
CA ASP A 214 3.97 0.59 -12.24
C ASP A 214 4.87 0.06 -11.10
N ARG A 215 5.57 -1.06 -11.34
CA ARG A 215 6.45 -1.71 -10.35
C ARG A 215 5.75 -1.98 -9.01
N ASN A 216 4.43 -2.26 -9.07
CA ASN A 216 3.58 -2.63 -7.94
C ASN A 216 3.54 -1.62 -6.78
N LEU A 217 3.79 -0.34 -7.04
CA LEU A 217 3.60 0.72 -6.06
C LEU A 217 2.13 1.12 -5.95
N VAL A 218 1.63 1.17 -4.71
CA VAL A 218 0.28 1.64 -4.39
C VAL A 218 0.37 2.75 -3.36
N LEU A 219 -0.08 3.94 -3.75
CA LEU A 219 -0.21 5.09 -2.85
C LEU A 219 -1.67 5.23 -2.41
N LEU A 220 -1.89 5.10 -1.11
CA LEU A 220 -3.17 5.27 -0.45
C LEU A 220 -3.20 6.64 0.21
N VAL A 221 -4.14 7.47 -0.16
CA VAL A 221 -4.30 8.81 0.42
C VAL A 221 -5.62 8.89 1.15
N GLU A 222 -5.56 9.28 2.41
CA GLU A 222 -6.71 9.45 3.30
C GLU A 222 -6.73 10.87 3.84
N GLN A 223 -7.92 11.45 3.96
CA GLN A 223 -8.07 12.68 4.73
C GLN A 223 -7.84 12.44 6.23
N ALA A 224 -7.38 13.47 6.92
CA ALA A 224 -7.15 13.42 8.36
C ALA A 224 -8.41 13.72 9.16
N GLU A 225 -9.31 14.49 8.60
CA GLU A 225 -10.55 14.92 9.22
C GLU A 225 -11.51 13.73 9.40
N ALA A 226 -12.33 13.81 10.43
CA ALA A 226 -13.35 12.80 10.70
C ALA A 226 -14.39 12.79 9.57
N VAL A 227 -14.78 11.59 9.16
CA VAL A 227 -15.83 11.40 8.16
C VAL A 227 -17.18 11.73 8.78
N VAL A 228 -18.01 12.48 8.07
CA VAL A 228 -19.38 12.79 8.49
C VAL A 228 -20.25 11.52 8.41
N PRO A 229 -21.18 11.27 9.33
CA PRO A 229 -21.99 10.04 9.34
C PRO A 229 -22.71 9.75 8.02
N GLU A 230 -23.13 10.79 7.29
CA GLU A 230 -23.79 10.64 6.00
C GLU A 230 -22.89 10.05 4.91
N GLU A 231 -21.57 10.17 5.07
CA GLU A 231 -20.56 9.73 4.12
C GLU A 231 -19.88 8.40 4.51
N GLU A 232 -20.17 7.89 5.71
CA GLU A 232 -19.58 6.63 6.19
C GLU A 232 -19.84 5.47 5.24
N MET A 233 -21.01 5.40 4.63
CA MET A 233 -21.35 4.34 3.66
C MET A 233 -20.49 4.44 2.40
N LEU A 234 -20.22 5.65 1.91
CA LEU A 234 -19.35 5.88 0.75
C LEU A 234 -17.91 5.44 1.05
N VAL A 235 -17.40 5.83 2.22
CA VAL A 235 -16.05 5.47 2.66
C VAL A 235 -15.93 3.96 2.93
N ALA A 236 -16.97 3.34 3.51
CA ALA A 236 -17.01 1.89 3.71
C ALA A 236 -16.98 1.15 2.37
N GLY A 237 -17.76 1.60 1.38
CA GLY A 237 -17.73 1.07 0.01
C GLY A 237 -16.34 1.20 -0.62
N TYR A 238 -15.71 2.36 -0.49
CA TYR A 238 -14.34 2.57 -0.96
C TYR A 238 -13.36 1.58 -0.31
N ARG A 239 -13.40 1.45 1.02
CA ARG A 239 -12.53 0.52 1.76
C ARG A 239 -12.75 -0.93 1.32
N GLN A 240 -14.01 -1.34 1.17
CA GLN A 240 -14.34 -2.69 0.72
C GLN A 240 -13.77 -2.99 -0.67
N VAL A 241 -13.89 -2.06 -1.61
CA VAL A 241 -13.31 -2.21 -2.96
C VAL A 241 -11.80 -2.26 -2.87
N ASN A 242 -11.18 -1.34 -2.12
CA ASN A 242 -9.73 -1.31 -1.93
C ASN A 242 -9.20 -2.62 -1.33
N ASP A 243 -9.85 -3.11 -0.27
CA ASP A 243 -9.49 -4.38 0.36
C ASP A 243 -9.66 -5.57 -0.60
N SER A 244 -10.71 -5.56 -1.43
CA SER A 244 -10.95 -6.62 -2.42
C SER A 244 -9.87 -6.69 -3.50
N LEU A 245 -9.34 -5.53 -3.92
CA LEU A 245 -8.27 -5.45 -4.92
C LEU A 245 -6.96 -6.09 -4.45
N PHE A 246 -6.71 -6.07 -3.14
CA PHE A 246 -5.45 -6.55 -2.56
C PHE A 246 -5.60 -7.78 -1.67
N LYS A 247 -6.85 -8.27 -1.51
CA LYS A 247 -7.13 -9.45 -0.69
C LYS A 247 -6.74 -10.72 -1.44
N ARG A 248 -5.74 -11.41 -0.90
CA ARG A 248 -5.36 -12.73 -1.39
C ARG A 248 -6.14 -13.81 -0.68
N SER A 249 -6.51 -14.87 -1.41
CA SER A 249 -7.10 -16.07 -0.84
C SER A 249 -6.18 -16.69 0.21
N PHE A 250 -6.75 -17.37 1.21
CA PHE A 250 -5.96 -18.10 2.20
C PHE A 250 -5.07 -19.16 1.53
N LEU A 251 -5.59 -19.87 0.54
CA LEU A 251 -4.84 -20.87 -0.22
C LEU A 251 -3.67 -20.26 -0.99
N GLU A 252 -3.86 -19.10 -1.62
CA GLU A 252 -2.78 -18.38 -2.30
C GLU A 252 -1.68 -17.94 -1.33
N LYS A 253 -2.05 -17.51 -0.12
CA LYS A 253 -1.07 -17.15 0.93
C LYS A 253 -0.25 -18.35 1.40
N VAL A 254 -0.86 -19.55 1.41
CA VAL A 254 -0.18 -20.79 1.83
C VAL A 254 0.72 -21.34 0.73
N ILE A 255 0.23 -21.35 -0.53
CA ILE A 255 0.96 -21.92 -1.68
C ILE A 255 2.11 -20.97 -2.10
N GLN A 256 1.85 -19.67 -2.08
CA GLN A 256 2.82 -18.64 -2.46
C GLN A 256 2.84 -17.53 -1.40
N PRO A 257 3.53 -17.73 -0.30
CA PRO A 257 3.49 -16.82 0.85
C PRO A 257 4.00 -15.42 0.51
N MET A 258 4.97 -15.29 -0.38
CA MET A 258 5.53 -14.01 -0.82
C MET A 258 5.80 -13.98 -2.34
N PRO A 259 4.78 -13.75 -3.18
CA PRO A 259 5.01 -13.57 -4.61
C PRO A 259 5.76 -12.25 -4.86
N SER A 260 6.59 -12.25 -5.91
CA SER A 260 7.35 -11.06 -6.35
C SER A 260 6.45 -9.88 -6.75
N ASP A 261 5.22 -10.17 -7.15
CA ASP A 261 4.21 -9.19 -7.61
C ASP A 261 3.37 -8.56 -6.49
N LEU A 262 3.68 -8.85 -5.21
CA LEU A 262 2.98 -8.19 -4.09
C LEU A 262 3.15 -6.68 -4.16
N PRO A 263 2.05 -5.92 -3.99
CA PRO A 263 2.11 -4.47 -4.00
C PRO A 263 2.89 -3.92 -2.81
N VAL A 264 3.62 -2.85 -3.08
CA VAL A 264 4.29 -2.03 -2.08
C VAL A 264 3.37 -0.87 -1.74
N PHE A 265 2.87 -0.85 -0.50
CA PHE A 265 1.96 0.18 -0.05
C PHE A 265 2.70 1.33 0.62
N ILE A 266 2.28 2.55 0.27
CA ILE A 266 2.58 3.76 1.02
C ILE A 266 1.23 4.41 1.33
N LYS A 267 0.89 4.48 2.60
CA LYS A 267 -0.33 5.11 3.08
C LYS A 267 0.01 6.47 3.68
N VAL A 268 -0.66 7.50 3.23
CA VAL A 268 -0.45 8.88 3.71
C VAL A 268 -1.77 9.48 4.16
N LYS A 269 -1.70 10.31 5.20
CA LYS A 269 -2.81 11.14 5.65
C LYS A 269 -2.46 12.61 5.48
N MET A 270 -3.41 13.39 5.00
CA MET A 270 -3.29 14.83 4.82
C MET A 270 -4.64 15.53 5.04
N ASN A 271 -4.64 16.85 5.03
CA ASN A 271 -5.88 17.61 5.13
C ASN A 271 -6.81 17.32 3.93
N GLU A 272 -8.13 17.33 4.17
CA GLU A 272 -9.15 17.06 3.14
C GLU A 272 -8.98 17.96 1.91
N GLY A 273 -8.78 19.27 2.12
CA GLY A 273 -8.58 20.24 1.04
C GLY A 273 -7.37 19.93 0.17
N ASP A 274 -6.25 19.55 0.80
CA ASP A 274 -5.02 19.15 0.12
C ASP A 274 -5.22 17.86 -0.66
N ALA A 275 -5.83 16.84 -0.04
CA ALA A 275 -6.13 15.57 -0.69
C ALA A 275 -7.01 15.74 -1.93
N ARG A 276 -8.05 16.57 -1.83
CA ARG A 276 -8.97 16.93 -2.92
C ARG A 276 -8.24 17.63 -4.05
N SER A 277 -7.41 18.60 -3.71
CA SER A 277 -6.62 19.38 -4.68
C SER A 277 -5.65 18.49 -5.43
N ILE A 278 -4.89 17.63 -4.72
CA ILE A 278 -3.97 16.67 -5.34
C ILE A 278 -4.72 15.77 -6.31
N TYR A 279 -5.80 15.10 -5.86
CA TYR A 279 -6.51 14.15 -6.71
C TYR A 279 -7.03 14.78 -8.00
N ARG A 280 -7.57 16.01 -7.92
CA ARG A 280 -8.09 16.74 -9.09
C ARG A 280 -6.99 17.23 -10.02
N SER A 281 -5.80 17.51 -9.51
CA SER A 281 -4.66 18.04 -10.29
C SER A 281 -3.84 16.95 -10.99
N ILE A 282 -3.90 15.69 -10.51
CA ILE A 282 -3.15 14.59 -11.10
C ILE A 282 -3.68 14.30 -12.53
N PRO A 283 -2.82 14.23 -13.55
CA PRO A 283 -3.21 13.76 -14.88
C PRO A 283 -3.77 12.34 -14.84
N HIS A 284 -4.46 11.94 -15.90
CA HIS A 284 -5.02 10.59 -15.99
C HIS A 284 -3.95 9.51 -16.04
N ALA A 285 -4.38 8.26 -15.75
CA ALA A 285 -3.55 7.08 -15.87
C ALA A 285 -2.79 7.01 -17.21
N GLY A 286 -1.54 6.58 -17.17
CA GLY A 286 -0.62 6.56 -18.29
C GLY A 286 0.23 7.82 -18.46
N VAL A 287 -0.23 8.98 -18.00
CA VAL A 287 0.49 10.27 -18.11
C VAL A 287 1.11 10.67 -16.77
N ALA A 288 0.35 10.58 -15.69
CA ALA A 288 0.79 11.01 -14.38
C ALA A 288 2.05 10.27 -13.91
N LYS A 289 3.01 11.03 -13.40
CA LYS A 289 4.28 10.52 -12.86
C LYS A 289 4.40 10.81 -11.37
N LEU A 290 5.07 9.93 -10.66
CA LEU A 290 5.43 10.11 -9.25
C LEU A 290 6.92 9.88 -9.07
N LEU A 291 7.57 10.83 -8.40
CA LEU A 291 8.92 10.69 -7.86
C LEU A 291 8.84 10.49 -6.36
N ILE A 292 9.66 9.61 -5.83
CA ILE A 292 9.77 9.42 -4.39
C ILE A 292 11.19 9.80 -3.97
N ASN A 293 11.28 10.75 -3.02
CA ASN A 293 12.49 11.03 -2.29
C ASN A 293 12.46 10.19 -1.02
N PRO A 294 13.30 9.16 -0.91
CA PRO A 294 13.24 8.23 0.21
C PRO A 294 13.67 8.85 1.53
N LEU A 295 13.37 8.16 2.61
CA LEU A 295 13.97 8.42 3.92
C LEU A 295 15.49 8.11 3.83
N ASN A 296 16.35 9.03 4.27
CA ASN A 296 17.79 8.77 4.38
C ASN A 296 18.12 7.71 5.44
N GLU A 297 17.15 7.37 6.28
CA GLU A 297 17.20 6.27 7.25
C GLU A 297 15.81 5.66 7.36
N ILE A 298 15.62 4.52 6.71
CA ILE A 298 14.53 3.63 7.11
C ILE A 298 15.03 2.92 8.38
N LYS A 299 14.71 3.54 9.53
CA LYS A 299 14.92 2.91 10.84
C LYS A 299 13.95 1.76 11.03
#